data_3411c592559900c165c2f641470be374
#
_entry.id   3411c592559900c165c2f641470be374
#
_cell.length_a   1.000
_cell.length_b   1.000
_cell.length_c   1.000
_cell.angle_alpha   90.00
_cell.angle_beta   90.00
_cell.angle_gamma   90.00
#
_symmetry.space_group_name_H-M   'P 1'
#
loop_
_entity.id
_entity.type
_entity.pdbx_description
1 polymer ?
#
loop_
_entity_poly.entity_id
_entity_poly.type
_entity_poly.pdbx_seq_one_letter_code
_entity_poly.pdbx_strand_id
1 'polypeptide(L)'
;MTVRSTRRVVVAAATVMVAALAAAGCGSPKEAASGGDAAPVKVGLVYSQSGPLASYGKQYAEGFRAGLGYATDGTNKIGNRPVEVTEVDDAGDPAKAVSAAKDLIGKGYKIIAGSTSSGVALQVAPLAVQNKVLFISGPAATDGITGVNRYTFRSGRQSYQDVMTAQSFIGDPKGKKVLVFAQDSAFGKANEAAVKAVIGGAGATVSSVLVPASATDFTPFASQVSAAKPDLLFVAWAGTTAPAMWQSLDQQGVLSSTTVVTGLDLRASWPTFGAAGTKISFLAHYFDGASDNAEAKAARAAVPGGVLDLFHPDGFTAAQMIVHAVDKGGDDVDKMVGALEGWSFEGVKGKLTVRADDHAMLQPMFQAKLTGSGDAMTAELVKTLTPDEVAPPVVAMKG
;
A
#
# COMPACT_ATOMS: atom_id res chain seq x y z
N MET A 1 -4.73 1.43 81.83
CA MET A 1 -5.32 0.21 82.36
C MET A 1 -4.90 -0.88 81.41
N THR A 2 -3.78 -1.55 81.73
CA THR A 2 -3.68 -2.82 82.47
C THR A 2 -4.53 -3.90 81.84
N VAL A 3 -4.11 -5.09 81.45
CA VAL A 3 -3.07 -6.00 81.98
C VAL A 3 -3.02 -7.16 80.94
N ARG A 4 -1.86 -7.61 80.47
CA ARG A 4 -1.17 -8.88 80.76
C ARG A 4 -2.01 -10.17 80.53
N SER A 5 -1.51 -11.19 79.95
CA SER A 5 -0.36 -12.10 80.01
C SER A 5 -0.94 -13.49 79.79
N THR A 6 -0.37 -14.50 79.38
CA THR A 6 0.86 -15.28 79.47
C THR A 6 0.72 -16.59 78.71
N ARG A 7 1.75 -16.99 77.95
CA ARG A 7 2.62 -18.18 78.08
C ARG A 7 2.00 -19.58 78.41
N ARG A 8 2.36 -20.55 77.55
CA ARG A 8 3.24 -21.75 77.84
C ARG A 8 3.01 -22.78 76.72
N VAL A 9 3.92 -23.18 75.87
CA VAL A 9 5.08 -24.05 75.96
C VAL A 9 4.75 -25.45 76.56
N VAL A 10 4.99 -26.50 75.78
CA VAL A 10 5.54 -27.83 76.09
C VAL A 10 5.47 -28.64 74.76
N VAL A 11 6.47 -28.98 73.98
CA VAL A 11 7.68 -29.81 74.10
C VAL A 11 7.39 -31.33 74.05
N ALA A 12 8.12 -31.94 73.16
CA ALA A 12 8.64 -33.32 73.12
C ALA A 12 7.68 -34.43 72.60
N ALA A 13 8.09 -35.44 71.96
CA ALA A 13 9.37 -35.96 71.45
C ALA A 13 9.08 -37.17 70.58
N ALA A 14 9.87 -37.31 69.53
CA ALA A 14 10.66 -38.52 69.15
C ALA A 14 9.90 -39.87 69.04
N THR A 15 10.01 -40.66 68.05
CA THR A 15 11.11 -41.49 67.60
C THR A 15 10.68 -42.52 66.54
N VAL A 16 11.56 -42.71 65.56
CA VAL A 16 12.13 -43.95 64.97
C VAL A 16 11.35 -44.75 63.92
N MET A 17 11.94 -44.76 62.80
CA MET A 17 12.30 -45.80 61.80
C MET A 17 11.29 -46.90 61.46
N VAL A 18 11.10 -47.14 60.19
CA VAL A 18 11.61 -48.29 59.42
C VAL A 18 11.57 -48.06 57.90
N ALA A 19 12.69 -48.40 57.29
CA ALA A 19 12.86 -48.40 55.83
C ALA A 19 12.15 -49.60 55.19
N ALA A 20 11.54 -49.38 54.02
CA ALA A 20 11.29 -50.48 53.09
C ALA A 20 11.54 -49.95 51.67
N LEU A 21 12.60 -50.41 51.03
CA LEU A 21 12.84 -50.28 49.61
C LEU A 21 11.76 -51.03 48.82
N ALA A 22 11.19 -50.36 47.79
CA ALA A 22 10.73 -51.06 46.60
C ALA A 22 10.96 -50.16 45.42
N ALA A 23 11.86 -50.60 44.55
CA ALA A 23 12.11 -50.04 43.23
C ALA A 23 10.87 -50.22 42.34
N ALA A 24 10.53 -49.20 41.57
CA ALA A 24 10.16 -49.33 40.17
C ALA A 24 9.57 -48.03 39.63
N GLY A 25 10.03 -47.61 38.51
CA GLY A 25 9.29 -46.69 37.63
C GLY A 25 9.91 -45.32 37.48
N CYS A 26 10.98 -45.22 36.70
CA CYS A 26 11.29 -43.99 35.98
C CYS A 26 10.13 -43.67 35.03
N GLY A 27 9.16 -42.93 35.50
CA GLY A 27 8.23 -42.19 34.67
C GLY A 27 8.66 -40.72 34.75
N SER A 28 9.41 -40.24 33.77
CA SER A 28 9.61 -38.80 33.60
C SER A 28 8.24 -38.15 33.56
N PRO A 29 7.98 -37.10 34.33
CA PRO A 29 6.81 -36.28 34.08
C PRO A 29 6.95 -35.79 32.66
N LYS A 30 6.04 -36.22 31.79
CA LYS A 30 5.78 -35.50 30.54
C LYS A 30 5.43 -34.10 30.99
N GLU A 31 6.35 -33.17 30.86
CA GLU A 31 6.02 -31.75 30.92
C GLU A 31 4.83 -31.58 30.00
N ALA A 32 3.68 -31.32 30.58
CA ALA A 32 2.57 -30.76 29.87
C ALA A 32 3.13 -29.47 29.27
N ALA A 33 3.31 -29.46 27.99
CA ALA A 33 3.64 -28.24 27.28
C ALA A 33 2.58 -27.22 27.69
N SER A 34 2.98 -26.34 28.61
CA SER A 34 2.20 -25.15 28.90
C SER A 34 2.08 -24.47 27.55
N GLY A 35 0.87 -24.40 27.03
CA GLY A 35 0.57 -23.61 25.83
C GLY A 35 0.78 -22.13 26.15
N GLY A 36 2.04 -21.75 26.31
CA GLY A 36 2.43 -20.34 26.29
C GLY A 36 2.10 -19.81 24.92
N ASP A 37 1.38 -18.71 24.85
CA ASP A 37 1.14 -18.01 23.58
C ASP A 37 2.49 -17.83 22.87
N ALA A 38 2.58 -18.32 21.65
CA ALA A 38 3.80 -18.15 20.85
C ALA A 38 4.06 -16.66 20.66
N ALA A 39 5.33 -16.26 20.65
CA ALA A 39 5.70 -14.86 20.50
C ALA A 39 4.99 -14.22 19.29
N PRO A 40 4.42 -13.02 19.43
CA PRO A 40 3.64 -12.38 18.38
C PRO A 40 4.47 -12.10 17.12
N VAL A 41 3.80 -12.10 15.98
CA VAL A 41 4.35 -11.57 14.73
C VAL A 41 4.19 -10.06 14.77
N LYS A 42 5.30 -9.32 14.85
CA LYS A 42 5.28 -7.86 14.91
C LYS A 42 5.33 -7.25 13.52
N VAL A 43 4.35 -6.42 13.17
CA VAL A 43 4.26 -5.67 11.91
C VAL A 43 4.24 -4.18 12.22
N GLY A 44 5.18 -3.44 11.67
CA GLY A 44 5.18 -1.98 11.70
C GLY A 44 4.46 -1.43 10.48
N LEU A 45 3.35 -0.72 10.67
CA LEU A 45 2.59 -0.09 9.60
C LEU A 45 2.87 1.42 9.62
N VAL A 46 3.76 1.88 8.74
CA VAL A 46 4.17 3.29 8.63
C VAL A 46 3.49 3.91 7.41
N TYR A 47 2.56 4.82 7.64
CA TYR A 47 1.74 5.41 6.58
C TYR A 47 1.23 6.80 6.97
N SER A 48 0.71 7.57 6.02
CA SER A 48 0.18 8.91 6.26
C SER A 48 -1.17 8.85 6.97
N GLN A 49 -1.19 9.05 8.30
CA GLN A 49 -2.42 9.22 9.08
C GLN A 49 -2.84 10.69 9.12
N SER A 50 -1.90 11.59 8.88
CA SER A 50 -2.09 13.02 8.77
C SER A 50 -1.44 13.59 7.50
N GLY A 51 -1.60 14.90 7.26
CA GLY A 51 -1.02 15.58 6.10
C GLY A 51 -1.81 15.38 4.79
N PRO A 52 -1.24 15.79 3.64
CA PRO A 52 -1.98 15.85 2.37
C PRO A 52 -2.50 14.52 1.85
N LEU A 53 -1.93 13.39 2.27
CA LEU A 53 -2.29 12.04 1.82
C LEU A 53 -3.05 11.23 2.89
N ALA A 54 -3.54 11.87 3.96
CA ALA A 54 -4.19 11.18 5.09
C ALA A 54 -5.37 10.30 4.65
N SER A 55 -6.20 10.78 3.72
CA SER A 55 -7.35 10.00 3.22
C SER A 55 -6.91 8.74 2.48
N TYR A 56 -5.79 8.77 1.76
CA TYR A 56 -5.21 7.59 1.09
C TYR A 56 -4.66 6.59 2.10
N GLY A 57 -3.92 7.11 3.10
CA GLY A 57 -3.39 6.29 4.19
C GLY A 57 -4.49 5.61 5.00
N LYS A 58 -5.59 6.33 5.27
CA LYS A 58 -6.76 5.76 5.96
C LYS A 58 -7.32 4.56 5.21
N GLN A 59 -7.58 4.67 3.91
CA GLN A 59 -8.09 3.56 3.10
C GLN A 59 -7.13 2.38 3.06
N TYR A 60 -5.83 2.66 2.96
CA TYR A 60 -4.82 1.61 3.02
C TYR A 60 -4.87 0.85 4.35
N ALA A 61 -4.94 1.53 5.48
CA ALA A 61 -5.00 0.90 6.80
C ALA A 61 -6.31 0.12 7.02
N GLU A 62 -7.44 0.63 6.54
CA GLU A 62 -8.73 -0.07 6.57
C GLU A 62 -8.67 -1.35 5.73
N GLY A 63 -8.13 -1.26 4.52
CA GLY A 63 -7.88 -2.41 3.66
C GLY A 63 -6.92 -3.42 4.28
N PHE A 64 -5.86 -2.95 4.94
CA PHE A 64 -4.91 -3.82 5.63
C PHE A 64 -5.58 -4.64 6.74
N ARG A 65 -6.41 -4.02 7.57
CA ARG A 65 -7.15 -4.72 8.63
C ARG A 65 -8.13 -5.74 8.03
N ALA A 66 -8.84 -5.36 6.96
CA ALA A 66 -9.73 -6.27 6.25
C ALA A 66 -8.99 -7.47 5.67
N GLY A 67 -7.84 -7.24 5.03
CA GLY A 67 -7.00 -8.27 4.44
C GLY A 67 -6.36 -9.18 5.50
N LEU A 68 -5.97 -8.64 6.65
CA LEU A 68 -5.46 -9.44 7.77
C LEU A 68 -6.55 -10.39 8.29
N GLY A 69 -7.75 -9.86 8.53
CA GLY A 69 -8.89 -10.68 8.92
C GLY A 69 -9.19 -11.78 7.90
N TYR A 70 -9.20 -11.45 6.62
CA TYR A 70 -9.43 -12.41 5.54
C TYR A 70 -8.34 -13.50 5.49
N ALA A 71 -7.08 -13.12 5.44
CA ALA A 71 -5.97 -14.04 5.27
C ALA A 71 -5.70 -14.92 6.49
N THR A 72 -6.33 -14.63 7.64
CA THR A 72 -6.21 -15.39 8.89
C THR A 72 -7.53 -15.99 9.35
N ASP A 73 -8.54 -16.09 8.47
CA ASP A 73 -9.88 -16.61 8.79
C ASP A 73 -10.50 -15.93 10.02
N GLY A 74 -10.28 -14.63 10.19
CA GLY A 74 -10.79 -13.81 11.29
C GLY A 74 -10.05 -13.96 12.63
N THR A 75 -9.05 -14.82 12.71
CA THR A 75 -8.33 -15.08 13.97
C THR A 75 -7.27 -14.04 14.29
N ASN A 76 -6.80 -13.28 13.30
CA ASN A 76 -5.63 -12.41 13.38
C ASN A 76 -4.37 -13.14 13.92
N LYS A 77 -4.24 -14.43 13.60
CA LYS A 77 -3.09 -15.28 13.98
C LYS A 77 -2.53 -15.96 12.75
N ILE A 78 -1.21 -16.14 12.72
CA ILE A 78 -0.51 -16.95 11.72
C ILE A 78 -0.01 -18.20 12.45
N GLY A 79 -0.63 -19.34 12.16
CA GLY A 79 -0.51 -20.52 13.02
C GLY A 79 -1.09 -20.23 14.41
N ASN A 80 -0.25 -20.37 15.45
CA ASN A 80 -0.62 -20.06 16.84
C ASN A 80 -0.12 -18.68 17.32
N ARG A 81 0.48 -17.88 16.45
CA ARG A 81 1.10 -16.58 16.76
C ARG A 81 0.13 -15.44 16.46
N PRO A 82 -0.25 -14.60 17.44
CA PRO A 82 -1.03 -13.40 17.16
C PRO A 82 -0.23 -12.41 16.31
N VAL A 83 -0.91 -11.67 15.43
CA VAL A 83 -0.30 -10.58 14.67
C VAL A 83 -0.50 -9.28 15.44
N GLU A 84 0.60 -8.65 15.80
CA GLU A 84 0.65 -7.36 16.50
C GLU A 84 1.01 -6.26 15.48
N VAL A 85 0.06 -5.37 15.20
CA VAL A 85 0.26 -4.27 14.25
C VAL A 85 0.49 -2.97 15.02
N THR A 86 1.65 -2.35 14.83
CA THR A 86 1.96 -1.02 15.35
C THR A 86 1.87 -0.01 14.22
N GLU A 87 0.92 0.90 14.32
CA GLU A 87 0.68 1.96 13.34
C GLU A 87 1.42 3.24 13.72
N VAL A 88 2.15 3.83 12.76
CA VAL A 88 2.91 5.07 12.96
C VAL A 88 2.62 6.04 11.83
N ASP A 89 2.33 7.28 12.20
CA ASP A 89 2.09 8.38 11.26
C ASP A 89 3.38 8.95 10.69
N ASP A 90 3.56 8.82 9.37
CA ASP A 90 4.64 9.47 8.64
C ASP A 90 4.30 10.90 8.17
N ALA A 91 3.04 11.29 8.24
CA ALA A 91 2.51 12.57 7.73
C ALA A 91 2.88 12.85 6.24
N GLY A 92 3.28 11.83 5.47
CA GLY A 92 3.83 11.96 4.13
C GLY A 92 5.27 12.50 4.09
N ASP A 93 5.93 12.62 5.24
CA ASP A 93 7.28 13.15 5.41
C ASP A 93 8.32 12.01 5.43
N PRO A 94 9.26 11.98 4.45
CA PRO A 94 10.27 10.93 4.39
C PRO A 94 11.18 10.84 5.62
N ALA A 95 11.51 11.97 6.27
CA ALA A 95 12.38 11.96 7.44
C ALA A 95 11.68 11.35 8.66
N LYS A 96 10.40 11.68 8.87
CA LYS A 96 9.56 11.04 9.89
C LYS A 96 9.42 9.56 9.66
N ALA A 97 9.13 9.15 8.42
CA ALA A 97 9.01 7.74 8.05
C ALA A 97 10.31 6.95 8.32
N VAL A 98 11.46 7.50 7.95
CA VAL A 98 12.78 6.89 8.23
C VAL A 98 13.02 6.76 9.73
N SER A 99 12.68 7.79 10.52
CA SER A 99 12.81 7.75 11.98
C SER A 99 11.92 6.67 12.58
N ALA A 100 10.64 6.61 12.16
CA ALA A 100 9.68 5.60 12.61
C ALA A 100 10.12 4.18 12.26
N ALA A 101 10.57 3.96 11.01
CA ALA A 101 11.05 2.65 10.58
C ALA A 101 12.28 2.20 11.37
N LYS A 102 13.24 3.10 11.61
CA LYS A 102 14.44 2.80 12.43
C LYS A 102 14.08 2.47 13.88
N ASP A 103 13.12 3.18 14.47
CA ASP A 103 12.65 2.91 15.84
C ASP A 103 11.98 1.52 15.93
N LEU A 104 11.11 1.17 14.99
CA LEU A 104 10.49 -0.13 14.91
C LEU A 104 11.53 -1.25 14.70
N ILE A 105 12.48 -1.07 13.77
CA ILE A 105 13.58 -2.02 13.53
C ILE A 105 14.41 -2.21 14.80
N GLY A 106 14.74 -1.12 15.48
CA GLY A 106 15.47 -1.16 16.77
C GLY A 106 14.72 -1.90 17.88
N LYS A 107 13.38 -1.96 17.81
CA LYS A 107 12.51 -2.76 18.71
C LYS A 107 12.31 -4.20 18.23
N GLY A 108 13.04 -4.62 17.20
CA GLY A 108 13.04 -6.00 16.70
C GLY A 108 11.92 -6.32 15.70
N TYR A 109 11.28 -5.32 15.09
CA TYR A 109 10.34 -5.56 14.00
C TYR A 109 11.10 -6.02 12.76
N LYS A 110 10.67 -7.14 12.19
CA LYS A 110 11.24 -7.71 10.96
C LYS A 110 10.40 -7.42 9.72
N ILE A 111 9.23 -6.82 9.90
CA ILE A 111 8.27 -6.51 8.83
C ILE A 111 7.84 -5.07 8.99
N ILE A 112 8.08 -4.27 7.95
CA ILE A 112 7.60 -2.90 7.80
C ILE A 112 6.70 -2.86 6.57
N ALA A 113 5.52 -2.29 6.73
CA ALA A 113 4.58 -2.11 5.62
C ALA A 113 4.07 -0.67 5.60
N GLY A 114 3.47 -0.25 4.47
CA GLY A 114 2.93 1.09 4.32
C GLY A 114 3.62 1.89 3.24
N SER A 115 3.86 3.16 3.51
CA SER A 115 4.25 4.21 2.59
C SER A 115 3.12 4.62 1.62
N THR A 116 2.44 5.69 1.99
CA THR A 116 1.45 6.34 1.12
C THR A 116 2.15 7.21 0.07
N SER A 117 3.24 7.86 0.44
CA SER A 117 4.03 8.75 -0.39
C SER A 117 5.18 8.03 -1.11
N SER A 118 5.34 8.31 -2.41
CA SER A 118 6.48 7.81 -3.20
C SER A 118 7.84 8.27 -2.64
N GLY A 119 7.91 9.50 -2.10
CA GLY A 119 9.11 10.02 -1.44
C GLY A 119 9.46 9.22 -0.19
N VAL A 120 8.45 8.82 0.60
CA VAL A 120 8.62 7.95 1.77
C VAL A 120 9.15 6.59 1.35
N ALA A 121 8.52 5.95 0.36
CA ALA A 121 8.93 4.62 -0.12
C ALA A 121 10.41 4.58 -0.53
N LEU A 122 10.86 5.59 -1.28
CA LEU A 122 12.25 5.70 -1.73
C LEU A 122 13.26 5.84 -0.58
N GLN A 123 12.86 6.45 0.54
CA GLN A 123 13.75 6.65 1.68
C GLN A 123 13.70 5.49 2.70
N VAL A 124 12.59 4.74 2.75
CA VAL A 124 12.46 3.56 3.63
C VAL A 124 13.08 2.31 2.97
N ALA A 125 12.98 2.14 1.66
CA ALA A 125 13.50 0.97 0.95
C ALA A 125 14.99 0.65 1.25
N PRO A 126 15.92 1.61 1.35
CA PRO A 126 17.30 1.31 1.75
C PRO A 126 17.44 0.69 3.14
N LEU A 127 16.55 1.00 4.08
CA LEU A 127 16.59 0.43 5.42
C LEU A 127 16.29 -1.07 5.40
N ALA A 128 15.48 -1.53 4.45
CA ALA A 128 15.14 -2.94 4.29
C ALA A 128 16.38 -3.80 4.08
N VAL A 129 17.23 -3.45 3.12
CA VAL A 129 18.47 -4.20 2.85
C VAL A 129 19.52 -3.99 3.95
N GLN A 130 19.65 -2.77 4.49
CA GLN A 130 20.61 -2.46 5.55
C GLN A 130 20.37 -3.27 6.84
N ASN A 131 19.12 -3.58 7.14
CA ASN A 131 18.72 -4.24 8.40
C ASN A 131 18.14 -5.64 8.20
N LYS A 132 18.09 -6.15 6.96
CA LYS A 132 17.44 -7.42 6.62
C LYS A 132 16.02 -7.52 7.19
N VAL A 133 15.19 -6.55 6.85
CA VAL A 133 13.77 -6.52 7.19
C VAL A 133 12.93 -6.54 5.93
N LEU A 134 11.79 -7.23 5.95
CA LEU A 134 10.84 -7.22 4.85
C LEU A 134 10.13 -5.87 4.80
N PHE A 135 10.22 -5.17 3.68
CA PHE A 135 9.47 -3.94 3.43
C PHE A 135 8.46 -4.15 2.31
N ILE A 136 7.17 -3.96 2.61
CA ILE A 136 6.07 -4.01 1.63
C ILE A 136 5.49 -2.61 1.49
N SER A 137 5.85 -1.92 0.41
CA SER A 137 5.31 -0.60 0.08
C SER A 137 3.86 -0.71 -0.39
N GLY A 138 3.00 0.16 0.11
CA GLY A 138 1.56 0.20 -0.20
C GLY A 138 1.20 1.11 -1.38
N PRO A 139 0.44 2.20 -1.16
CA PRO A 139 -0.07 3.09 -2.21
C PRO A 139 0.99 3.82 -3.05
N ALA A 140 2.22 3.92 -2.57
CA ALA A 140 3.30 4.64 -3.25
C ALA A 140 3.58 4.08 -4.66
N ALA A 141 3.37 4.90 -5.68
CA ALA A 141 3.39 4.44 -7.07
C ALA A 141 4.74 4.55 -7.78
N THR A 142 5.78 5.13 -7.16
CA THR A 142 7.07 5.30 -7.84
C THR A 142 7.62 3.98 -8.37
N ASP A 143 8.09 3.98 -9.63
CA ASP A 143 8.78 2.83 -10.21
C ASP A 143 10.14 2.58 -9.54
N GLY A 144 10.70 3.59 -8.88
CA GLY A 144 12.02 3.57 -8.28
C GLY A 144 12.25 2.58 -7.13
N ILE A 145 11.19 1.95 -6.60
CA ILE A 145 11.31 0.86 -5.61
C ILE A 145 11.26 -0.53 -6.23
N THR A 146 10.89 -0.66 -7.51
CA THR A 146 10.91 -1.93 -8.24
C THR A 146 12.36 -2.29 -8.57
N GLY A 147 12.81 -3.46 -8.18
CA GLY A 147 14.21 -3.89 -8.34
C GLY A 147 15.22 -3.14 -7.49
N VAL A 148 14.80 -2.33 -6.51
CA VAL A 148 15.71 -1.48 -5.73
C VAL A 148 16.60 -2.28 -4.78
N ASN A 149 16.08 -3.34 -4.19
CA ASN A 149 16.79 -4.34 -3.39
C ASN A 149 15.89 -5.55 -3.12
N ARG A 150 16.52 -6.65 -2.71
CA ARG A 150 15.86 -7.94 -2.47
C ARG A 150 14.80 -7.94 -1.38
N TYR A 151 14.82 -7.01 -0.42
CA TYR A 151 13.92 -6.99 0.73
C TYR A 151 12.73 -6.05 0.55
N THR A 152 12.64 -5.37 -0.60
CA THR A 152 11.58 -4.40 -0.89
C THR A 152 10.59 -4.95 -1.91
N PHE A 153 9.32 -4.96 -1.54
CA PHE A 153 8.18 -5.37 -2.35
C PHE A 153 7.15 -4.22 -2.46
N ARG A 154 6.15 -4.41 -3.30
CA ARG A 154 4.97 -3.54 -3.38
C ARG A 154 3.68 -4.33 -3.33
N SER A 155 2.65 -3.79 -2.70
CA SER A 155 1.29 -4.34 -2.75
C SER A 155 0.39 -3.59 -3.74
N GLY A 156 0.77 -2.37 -4.13
CA GLY A 156 0.05 -1.52 -5.08
C GLY A 156 0.70 -1.48 -6.47
N ARG A 157 0.07 -0.71 -7.37
CA ARG A 157 0.55 -0.46 -8.74
C ARG A 157 1.80 0.43 -8.74
N GLN A 158 2.40 0.58 -9.91
CA GLN A 158 3.48 1.53 -10.18
C GLN A 158 3.13 2.48 -11.32
N SER A 159 3.83 3.63 -11.41
CA SER A 159 3.53 4.69 -12.40
C SER A 159 3.58 4.20 -13.84
N TYR A 160 4.45 3.23 -14.15
CA TYR A 160 4.48 2.63 -15.49
C TYR A 160 3.13 1.97 -15.85
N GLN A 161 2.50 1.25 -14.91
CA GLN A 161 1.18 0.63 -15.12
C GLN A 161 0.08 1.69 -15.30
N ASP A 162 0.14 2.80 -14.55
CA ASP A 162 -0.77 3.93 -14.74
C ASP A 162 -0.67 4.47 -16.17
N VAL A 163 0.54 4.66 -16.68
CA VAL A 163 0.77 5.23 -18.02
C VAL A 163 0.43 4.23 -19.15
N MET A 164 0.71 2.92 -18.97
CA MET A 164 0.24 1.90 -19.90
C MET A 164 -1.29 1.90 -20.01
N THR A 165 -1.98 2.05 -18.88
CA THR A 165 -3.44 2.20 -18.87
C THR A 165 -3.87 3.48 -19.59
N ALA A 166 -3.18 4.60 -19.36
CA ALA A 166 -3.44 5.86 -20.06
C ALA A 166 -3.23 5.74 -21.57
N GLN A 167 -2.16 5.07 -22.02
CA GLN A 167 -1.88 4.87 -23.44
C GLN A 167 -3.03 4.17 -24.16
N SER A 168 -3.71 3.24 -23.50
CA SER A 168 -4.83 2.52 -24.08
C SER A 168 -6.05 3.39 -24.45
N PHE A 169 -6.13 4.65 -23.96
CA PHE A 169 -7.16 5.62 -24.34
C PHE A 169 -6.79 6.45 -25.58
N ILE A 170 -5.50 6.54 -25.92
CA ILE A 170 -5.00 7.59 -26.79
C ILE A 170 -5.01 7.17 -28.27
N GLY A 171 -5.06 5.87 -28.55
CA GLY A 171 -4.83 5.32 -29.87
C GLY A 171 -3.37 5.49 -30.32
N ASP A 172 -3.12 5.91 -31.56
CA ASP A 172 -1.74 6.14 -32.04
C ASP A 172 -1.17 7.45 -31.49
N PRO A 173 -0.11 7.41 -30.65
CA PRO A 173 0.52 8.61 -30.11
C PRO A 173 1.51 9.29 -31.06
N LYS A 174 1.82 8.67 -32.21
CA LYS A 174 2.82 9.17 -33.14
C LYS A 174 2.51 10.58 -33.62
N GLY A 175 3.48 11.48 -33.44
CA GLY A 175 3.40 12.90 -33.85
C GLY A 175 2.52 13.76 -32.94
N LYS A 176 1.87 13.22 -31.92
CA LYS A 176 1.08 13.99 -30.95
C LYS A 176 1.95 14.75 -29.97
N LYS A 177 1.48 15.91 -29.52
CA LYS A 177 2.05 16.68 -28.43
C LYS A 177 1.38 16.27 -27.13
N VAL A 178 2.13 15.66 -26.21
CA VAL A 178 1.66 15.24 -24.91
C VAL A 178 2.30 16.12 -23.84
N LEU A 179 1.49 16.73 -22.99
CA LEU A 179 1.97 17.50 -21.86
C LEU A 179 1.66 16.78 -20.56
N VAL A 180 2.69 16.58 -19.73
CA VAL A 180 2.54 16.09 -18.37
C VAL A 180 2.37 17.27 -17.44
N PHE A 181 1.24 17.34 -16.74
CA PHE A 181 0.97 18.31 -15.69
C PHE A 181 0.99 17.59 -14.34
N ALA A 182 2.01 17.84 -13.54
CA ALA A 182 2.23 17.07 -12.33
C ALA A 182 2.80 17.93 -11.20
N GLN A 183 2.61 17.46 -9.95
CA GLN A 183 3.35 18.01 -8.81
C GLN A 183 4.85 17.71 -8.95
N ASP A 184 5.72 18.65 -8.57
CA ASP A 184 7.16 18.44 -8.44
C ASP A 184 7.46 17.60 -7.19
N SER A 185 7.15 16.32 -7.29
CA SER A 185 7.26 15.30 -6.24
C SER A 185 7.85 14.01 -6.83
N ALA A 186 8.23 13.07 -5.98
CA ALA A 186 8.67 11.76 -6.45
C ALA A 186 7.60 11.02 -7.27
N PHE A 187 6.32 11.18 -6.92
CA PHE A 187 5.19 10.65 -7.68
C PHE A 187 5.06 11.33 -9.06
N GLY A 188 5.07 12.67 -9.11
CA GLY A 188 4.97 13.40 -10.37
C GLY A 188 6.12 13.12 -11.32
N LYS A 189 7.36 13.07 -10.80
CA LYS A 189 8.56 12.73 -11.59
C LYS A 189 8.53 11.29 -12.11
N ALA A 190 8.04 10.33 -11.33
CA ALA A 190 7.88 8.95 -11.79
C ALA A 190 6.88 8.86 -12.94
N ASN A 191 5.74 9.55 -12.84
CA ASN A 191 4.76 9.64 -13.93
C ASN A 191 5.32 10.32 -15.17
N GLU A 192 6.05 11.44 -15.02
CA GLU A 192 6.71 12.11 -16.12
C GLU A 192 7.67 11.17 -16.87
N ALA A 193 8.51 10.46 -16.13
CA ALA A 193 9.45 9.47 -16.67
C ALA A 193 8.71 8.35 -17.41
N ALA A 194 7.63 7.82 -16.81
CA ALA A 194 6.82 6.77 -17.42
C ALA A 194 6.13 7.27 -18.72
N VAL A 195 5.56 8.49 -18.75
CA VAL A 195 4.96 9.08 -19.96
C VAL A 195 6.00 9.24 -21.06
N LYS A 196 7.22 9.71 -20.74
CA LYS A 196 8.32 9.80 -21.70
C LYS A 196 8.73 8.43 -22.24
N ALA A 197 8.79 7.41 -21.38
CA ALA A 197 9.18 6.06 -21.79
C ALA A 197 8.11 5.37 -22.64
N VAL A 198 6.85 5.42 -22.23
CA VAL A 198 5.74 4.70 -22.86
C VAL A 198 5.19 5.48 -24.05
N ILE A 199 4.64 6.67 -23.79
CA ILE A 199 3.93 7.46 -24.81
C ILE A 199 4.93 8.17 -25.73
N GLY A 200 6.01 8.70 -25.15
CA GLY A 200 7.13 9.28 -25.91
C GLY A 200 7.86 8.23 -26.75
N GLY A 201 8.14 7.06 -26.17
CA GLY A 201 8.74 5.93 -26.89
C GLY A 201 7.90 5.42 -28.07
N ALA A 202 6.57 5.61 -28.02
CA ALA A 202 5.64 5.30 -29.10
C ALA A 202 5.51 6.45 -30.15
N GLY A 203 6.33 7.51 -30.06
CA GLY A 203 6.48 8.55 -31.08
C GLY A 203 5.77 9.87 -30.78
N ALA A 204 5.26 10.10 -29.57
CA ALA A 204 4.77 11.40 -29.14
C ALA A 204 5.92 12.33 -28.75
N THR A 205 5.71 13.65 -28.93
CA THR A 205 6.57 14.67 -28.31
C THR A 205 6.06 14.99 -26.92
N VAL A 206 6.85 14.68 -25.89
CA VAL A 206 6.45 14.87 -24.49
C VAL A 206 7.12 16.11 -23.90
N SER A 207 6.31 16.99 -23.31
CA SER A 207 6.75 18.12 -22.48
C SER A 207 6.11 18.04 -21.09
N SER A 208 6.59 18.87 -20.15
CA SER A 208 6.12 18.80 -18.76
C SER A 208 5.99 20.19 -18.14
N VAL A 209 4.97 20.34 -17.29
CA VAL A 209 4.85 21.42 -16.31
C VAL A 209 4.82 20.79 -14.93
N LEU A 210 5.94 20.89 -14.21
CA LEU A 210 6.05 20.40 -12.83
C LEU A 210 5.78 21.55 -11.88
N VAL A 211 4.74 21.42 -11.08
CA VAL A 211 4.28 22.44 -10.14
C VAL A 211 4.92 22.22 -8.78
N PRO A 212 5.63 23.23 -8.22
CA PRO A 212 6.24 23.10 -6.90
C PRO A 212 5.22 22.68 -5.83
N ALA A 213 5.61 21.80 -4.94
CA ALA A 213 4.73 21.32 -3.84
C ALA A 213 4.27 22.45 -2.89
N SER A 214 5.02 23.57 -2.86
CA SER A 214 4.68 24.78 -2.08
C SER A 214 3.71 25.72 -2.78
N ALA A 215 3.33 25.45 -4.05
CA ALA A 215 2.42 26.32 -4.79
C ALA A 215 1.01 26.27 -4.17
N THR A 216 0.41 27.45 -4.00
CA THR A 216 -0.96 27.64 -3.56
C THR A 216 -1.86 28.26 -4.63
N ASP A 217 -1.25 28.89 -5.66
CA ASP A 217 -1.92 29.38 -6.86
C ASP A 217 -1.48 28.55 -8.07
N PHE A 218 -2.42 27.91 -8.71
CA PHE A 218 -2.19 27.04 -9.88
C PHE A 218 -2.47 27.73 -11.21
N THR A 219 -3.02 28.94 -11.19
CA THR A 219 -3.40 29.72 -12.39
C THR A 219 -2.23 29.93 -13.35
N PRO A 220 -1.01 30.33 -12.92
CA PRO A 220 0.11 30.51 -13.82
C PRO A 220 0.52 29.23 -14.56
N PHE A 221 0.42 28.10 -13.88
CA PHE A 221 0.76 26.80 -14.44
C PHE A 221 -0.33 26.29 -15.40
N ALA A 222 -1.60 26.46 -15.05
CA ALA A 222 -2.72 26.14 -15.93
C ALA A 222 -2.70 27.01 -17.20
N SER A 223 -2.30 28.27 -17.11
CA SER A 223 -2.09 29.15 -18.26
C SER A 223 -0.97 28.65 -19.19
N GLN A 224 0.12 28.08 -18.63
CA GLN A 224 1.18 27.46 -19.44
C GLN A 224 0.65 26.24 -20.21
N VAL A 225 -0.19 25.40 -19.56
CA VAL A 225 -0.84 24.25 -20.22
C VAL A 225 -1.73 24.73 -21.37
N SER A 226 -2.58 25.74 -21.13
CA SER A 226 -3.48 26.32 -22.13
C SER A 226 -2.69 26.91 -23.34
N ALA A 227 -1.59 27.62 -23.07
CA ALA A 227 -0.73 28.20 -24.12
C ALA A 227 0.01 27.11 -24.93
N ALA A 228 0.37 25.99 -24.33
CA ALA A 228 1.08 24.89 -25.01
C ALA A 228 0.20 24.15 -26.02
N LYS A 229 -1.13 24.21 -25.89
CA LYS A 229 -2.11 23.53 -26.73
C LYS A 229 -1.73 22.07 -27.03
N PRO A 230 -1.60 21.23 -26.01
CA PRO A 230 -1.26 19.83 -26.23
C PRO A 230 -2.44 19.08 -26.87
N ASP A 231 -2.15 18.04 -27.65
CA ASP A 231 -3.17 17.10 -28.14
C ASP A 231 -3.70 16.24 -27.01
N LEU A 232 -2.85 15.99 -25.99
CA LEU A 232 -3.18 15.26 -24.77
C LEU A 232 -2.54 15.90 -23.55
N LEU A 233 -3.31 16.08 -22.51
CA LEU A 233 -2.86 16.43 -21.16
C LEU A 233 -2.93 15.19 -20.26
N PHE A 234 -1.77 14.75 -19.77
CA PHE A 234 -1.66 13.73 -18.72
C PHE A 234 -1.49 14.43 -17.37
N VAL A 235 -2.46 14.26 -16.47
CA VAL A 235 -2.41 14.89 -15.13
C VAL A 235 -2.03 13.85 -14.10
N ALA A 236 -0.90 14.09 -13.37
CA ALA A 236 -0.45 13.28 -12.24
C ALA A 236 -0.46 14.12 -10.95
N TRP A 237 -1.58 14.06 -10.25
CA TRP A 237 -1.81 14.86 -9.04
C TRP A 237 -2.35 14.02 -7.91
N ALA A 238 -2.00 14.36 -6.67
CA ALA A 238 -2.44 13.64 -5.48
C ALA A 238 -2.63 14.58 -4.29
N GLY A 239 -3.60 14.26 -3.43
CA GLY A 239 -3.80 14.93 -2.16
C GLY A 239 -4.64 16.20 -2.20
N THR A 240 -4.61 16.93 -1.11
CA THR A 240 -5.60 17.97 -0.77
C THR A 240 -5.63 19.19 -1.69
N THR A 241 -4.62 19.39 -2.53
CA THR A 241 -4.56 20.52 -3.49
C THR A 241 -5.24 20.22 -4.85
N ALA A 242 -5.69 18.98 -5.06
CA ALA A 242 -6.31 18.57 -6.33
C ALA A 242 -7.54 19.44 -6.72
N PRO A 243 -8.47 19.78 -5.81
CA PRO A 243 -9.62 20.61 -6.19
C PRO A 243 -9.24 21.98 -6.76
N ALA A 244 -8.30 22.69 -6.12
CA ALA A 244 -7.84 23.99 -6.58
C ALA A 244 -7.09 23.92 -7.92
N MET A 245 -6.32 22.85 -8.13
CA MET A 245 -5.63 22.57 -9.38
C MET A 245 -6.64 22.33 -10.52
N TRP A 246 -7.64 21.48 -10.32
CA TRP A 246 -8.69 21.21 -11.31
C TRP A 246 -9.49 22.46 -11.65
N GLN A 247 -9.85 23.27 -10.64
CA GLN A 247 -10.51 24.55 -10.84
C GLN A 247 -9.69 25.49 -11.72
N SER A 248 -8.37 25.55 -11.50
CA SER A 248 -7.49 26.41 -12.31
C SER A 248 -7.41 25.94 -13.76
N LEU A 249 -7.34 24.62 -14.03
CA LEU A 249 -7.39 24.08 -15.39
C LEU A 249 -8.72 24.40 -16.09
N ASP A 250 -9.83 24.29 -15.38
CA ASP A 250 -11.16 24.60 -15.94
C ASP A 250 -11.30 26.09 -16.27
N GLN A 251 -10.91 26.98 -15.36
CA GLN A 251 -10.92 28.43 -15.56
C GLN A 251 -10.07 28.90 -16.73
N GLN A 252 -8.96 28.19 -17.02
CA GLN A 252 -8.09 28.47 -18.18
C GLN A 252 -8.59 27.78 -19.46
N GLY A 253 -9.79 27.17 -19.45
CA GLY A 253 -10.40 26.52 -20.60
C GLY A 253 -9.71 25.23 -21.06
N VAL A 254 -8.78 24.68 -20.27
CA VAL A 254 -8.02 23.46 -20.62
C VAL A 254 -8.95 22.27 -20.73
N LEU A 255 -9.87 22.10 -19.78
CA LEU A 255 -10.77 20.94 -19.73
C LEU A 255 -11.80 20.92 -20.87
N SER A 256 -12.03 22.05 -21.54
CA SER A 256 -12.94 22.15 -22.69
C SER A 256 -12.25 22.03 -24.04
N SER A 257 -10.93 22.25 -24.09
CA SER A 257 -10.16 22.36 -25.35
C SER A 257 -9.13 21.26 -25.56
N THR A 258 -8.83 20.45 -24.54
CA THR A 258 -7.77 19.45 -24.57
C THR A 258 -8.31 18.08 -24.13
N THR A 259 -7.88 17.01 -24.77
CA THR A 259 -8.11 15.65 -24.26
C THR A 259 -7.32 15.45 -22.96
N VAL A 260 -8.01 15.08 -21.90
CA VAL A 260 -7.40 14.91 -20.58
C VAL A 260 -7.47 13.45 -20.14
N VAL A 261 -6.34 12.92 -19.67
CA VAL A 261 -6.22 11.63 -19.00
C VAL A 261 -5.63 11.85 -17.61
N THR A 262 -6.23 11.26 -16.60
CA THR A 262 -5.74 11.34 -15.22
C THR A 262 -6.08 10.07 -14.45
N GLY A 263 -5.45 9.88 -13.29
CA GLY A 263 -5.87 8.88 -12.31
C GLY A 263 -7.27 9.18 -11.74
N LEU A 264 -8.12 8.16 -11.67
CA LEU A 264 -9.34 8.27 -10.89
C LEU A 264 -8.94 8.45 -9.42
N ASP A 265 -9.38 9.55 -8.83
CA ASP A 265 -9.08 9.87 -7.43
C ASP A 265 -10.13 9.23 -6.50
N LEU A 266 -9.99 9.45 -5.18
CA LEU A 266 -10.94 9.00 -4.16
C LEU A 266 -12.37 9.39 -4.54
N ARG A 267 -13.33 8.52 -4.25
CA ARG A 267 -14.74 8.77 -4.53
C ARG A 267 -15.23 10.12 -3.97
N ALA A 268 -14.76 10.51 -2.79
CA ALA A 268 -15.11 11.80 -2.18
C ALA A 268 -14.61 13.01 -2.99
N SER A 269 -13.60 12.84 -3.87
CA SER A 269 -13.05 13.91 -4.70
C SER A 269 -13.75 14.03 -6.06
N TRP A 270 -14.56 13.06 -6.50
CA TRP A 270 -15.17 13.07 -7.83
C TRP A 270 -16.00 14.32 -8.15
N PRO A 271 -16.78 14.88 -7.19
CA PRO A 271 -17.51 16.12 -7.45
C PRO A 271 -16.62 17.30 -7.88
N THR A 272 -15.33 17.28 -7.54
CA THR A 272 -14.38 18.35 -7.91
C THR A 272 -14.08 18.44 -9.41
N PHE A 273 -14.32 17.35 -10.15
CA PHE A 273 -14.21 17.35 -11.61
C PHE A 273 -15.36 18.12 -12.30
N GLY A 274 -16.46 18.39 -11.58
CA GLY A 274 -17.62 19.10 -12.11
C GLY A 274 -18.15 18.48 -13.41
N ALA A 275 -18.69 19.31 -14.30
CA ALA A 275 -19.20 18.87 -15.61
C ALA A 275 -18.08 18.31 -16.55
N ALA A 276 -16.83 18.66 -16.31
CA ALA A 276 -15.70 18.15 -17.09
C ALA A 276 -15.40 16.67 -16.77
N GLY A 277 -15.80 16.19 -15.61
CA GLY A 277 -15.57 14.79 -15.21
C GLY A 277 -16.09 13.77 -16.21
N THR A 278 -17.20 14.05 -16.89
CA THR A 278 -17.75 13.16 -17.92
C THR A 278 -16.96 13.13 -19.24
N LYS A 279 -16.01 14.06 -19.43
CA LYS A 279 -15.16 14.17 -20.60
C LYS A 279 -13.73 13.68 -20.37
N ILE A 280 -13.33 13.53 -19.11
CA ILE A 280 -12.00 13.06 -18.73
C ILE A 280 -11.94 11.53 -18.87
N SER A 281 -10.86 11.02 -19.40
CA SER A 281 -10.55 9.59 -19.41
C SER A 281 -9.80 9.23 -18.13
N PHE A 282 -10.37 8.33 -17.33
CA PHE A 282 -9.77 7.94 -16.05
C PHE A 282 -9.07 6.59 -16.16
N LEU A 283 -7.75 6.59 -15.91
CA LEU A 283 -7.06 5.38 -15.51
C LEU A 283 -7.36 5.11 -14.03
N ALA A 284 -7.55 3.86 -13.66
CA ALA A 284 -7.82 3.51 -12.27
C ALA A 284 -7.07 2.24 -11.89
N HIS A 285 -6.46 2.24 -10.72
CA HIS A 285 -5.94 0.99 -10.17
C HIS A 285 -6.99 0.25 -9.34
N TYR A 286 -8.03 0.95 -8.90
CA TYR A 286 -9.27 0.37 -8.38
C TYR A 286 -10.37 1.43 -8.21
N PHE A 287 -11.61 0.98 -8.17
CA PHE A 287 -12.82 1.67 -7.67
C PHE A 287 -13.88 0.62 -7.37
N ASP A 288 -14.87 0.95 -6.54
CA ASP A 288 -15.93 -0.01 -6.20
C ASP A 288 -16.73 -0.40 -7.45
N GLY A 289 -16.83 -1.71 -7.69
CA GLY A 289 -17.43 -2.26 -8.91
C GLY A 289 -16.42 -2.62 -10.01
N ALA A 290 -15.12 -2.31 -9.86
CA ALA A 290 -14.08 -2.76 -10.81
C ALA A 290 -13.88 -4.28 -10.79
N SER A 291 -14.21 -4.94 -9.68
CA SER A 291 -14.18 -6.39 -9.50
C SER A 291 -15.30 -6.87 -8.59
N ASP A 292 -15.69 -8.16 -8.75
CA ASP A 292 -16.76 -8.80 -7.94
C ASP A 292 -16.40 -10.24 -7.54
N ASN A 293 -15.11 -10.52 -7.30
CA ASN A 293 -14.62 -11.80 -6.80
C ASN A 293 -14.87 -11.99 -5.30
N ALA A 294 -14.45 -13.12 -4.75
CA ALA A 294 -14.65 -13.46 -3.35
C ALA A 294 -13.90 -12.49 -2.42
N GLU A 295 -12.69 -12.10 -2.80
CA GLU A 295 -11.83 -11.17 -2.06
C GLU A 295 -12.45 -9.76 -2.01
N ALA A 296 -13.01 -9.28 -3.12
CA ALA A 296 -13.70 -7.98 -3.15
C ALA A 296 -14.95 -7.98 -2.26
N LYS A 297 -15.72 -9.09 -2.26
CA LYS A 297 -16.88 -9.25 -1.38
C LYS A 297 -16.48 -9.27 0.08
N ALA A 298 -15.43 -10.03 0.43
CA ALA A 298 -14.90 -10.09 1.78
C ALA A 298 -14.36 -8.74 2.25
N ALA A 299 -13.61 -8.04 1.40
CA ALA A 299 -13.08 -6.72 1.70
C ALA A 299 -14.23 -5.71 1.93
N ARG A 300 -15.26 -5.68 1.07
CA ARG A 300 -16.45 -4.83 1.25
C ARG A 300 -17.14 -5.09 2.60
N ALA A 301 -17.29 -6.35 2.97
CA ALA A 301 -17.94 -6.70 4.24
C ALA A 301 -17.16 -6.23 5.47
N ALA A 302 -15.84 -6.05 5.33
CA ALA A 302 -14.94 -5.72 6.44
C ALA A 302 -14.56 -4.23 6.54
N VAL A 303 -14.64 -3.45 5.44
CA VAL A 303 -14.31 -2.03 5.48
C VAL A 303 -15.47 -1.19 6.00
N PRO A 304 -15.19 -0.06 6.69
CA PRO A 304 -16.24 0.84 7.13
C PRO A 304 -17.12 1.33 5.98
N GLY A 305 -18.44 1.27 6.18
CA GLY A 305 -19.41 1.72 5.18
C GLY A 305 -19.63 0.76 4.00
N GLY A 306 -18.92 -0.36 3.93
CA GLY A 306 -19.15 -1.41 2.93
C GLY A 306 -18.87 -1.00 1.48
N VAL A 307 -18.06 0.03 1.26
CA VAL A 307 -17.69 0.54 -0.06
C VAL A 307 -16.17 0.54 -0.19
N LEU A 308 -15.69 -0.17 -1.19
CA LEU A 308 -14.26 -0.14 -1.50
C LEU A 308 -13.91 1.10 -2.31
N ASP A 309 -12.74 1.62 -2.08
CA ASP A 309 -12.21 2.74 -2.83
C ASP A 309 -10.71 2.51 -3.10
N LEU A 310 -10.10 3.43 -3.75
CA LEU A 310 -8.82 3.44 -4.43
C LEU A 310 -7.73 2.59 -3.76
N PHE A 311 -7.50 2.73 -2.45
CA PHE A 311 -6.37 2.13 -1.74
C PHE A 311 -6.72 0.98 -0.76
N HIS A 312 -8.00 0.65 -0.61
CA HIS A 312 -8.38 -0.54 0.17
C HIS A 312 -7.75 -1.83 -0.38
N PRO A 313 -7.72 -2.07 -1.72
CA PRO A 313 -7.07 -3.25 -2.26
C PRO A 313 -5.57 -3.34 -1.98
N ASP A 314 -4.86 -2.20 -1.97
CA ASP A 314 -3.42 -2.20 -1.72
C ASP A 314 -3.11 -2.60 -0.27
N GLY A 315 -3.93 -2.15 0.68
CA GLY A 315 -3.83 -2.58 2.08
C GLY A 315 -4.17 -4.07 2.25
N PHE A 316 -5.27 -4.51 1.65
CA PHE A 316 -5.70 -5.91 1.68
C PHE A 316 -4.60 -6.84 1.14
N THR A 317 -4.04 -6.50 0.00
CA THR A 317 -2.93 -7.22 -0.63
C THR A 317 -1.68 -7.25 0.26
N ALA A 318 -1.32 -6.13 0.91
CA ALA A 318 -0.18 -6.08 1.82
C ALA A 318 -0.32 -7.08 2.98
N ALA A 319 -1.52 -7.17 3.55
CA ALA A 319 -1.81 -8.14 4.61
C ALA A 319 -1.74 -9.59 4.11
N GLN A 320 -2.31 -9.90 2.93
CA GLN A 320 -2.17 -11.23 2.32
C GLN A 320 -0.70 -11.61 2.11
N MET A 321 0.12 -10.67 1.60
CA MET A 321 1.55 -10.90 1.40
C MET A 321 2.28 -11.17 2.72
N ILE A 322 2.00 -10.41 3.78
CA ILE A 322 2.61 -10.60 5.10
C ILE A 322 2.23 -11.97 5.70
N VAL A 323 0.94 -12.31 5.65
CA VAL A 323 0.47 -13.60 6.19
C VAL A 323 1.14 -14.75 5.45
N HIS A 324 1.18 -14.72 4.12
CA HIS A 324 1.86 -15.73 3.31
C HIS A 324 3.36 -15.81 3.62
N ALA A 325 4.05 -14.68 3.66
CA ALA A 325 5.49 -14.62 3.92
C ALA A 325 5.84 -15.23 5.29
N VAL A 326 5.08 -14.90 6.33
CA VAL A 326 5.32 -15.42 7.69
C VAL A 326 4.91 -16.89 7.81
N ASP A 327 3.80 -17.31 7.18
CA ASP A 327 3.40 -18.73 7.19
C ASP A 327 4.49 -19.63 6.61
N LYS A 328 5.17 -19.18 5.55
CA LYS A 328 6.22 -19.95 4.87
C LYS A 328 7.62 -19.71 5.45
N GLY A 329 7.90 -18.48 5.90
CA GLY A 329 9.23 -18.06 6.33
C GLY A 329 9.45 -18.04 7.85
N GLY A 330 8.38 -18.05 8.64
CA GLY A 330 8.47 -17.87 10.10
C GLY A 330 9.08 -16.52 10.46
N ASP A 331 10.19 -16.53 11.22
CA ASP A 331 10.97 -15.33 11.59
C ASP A 331 12.21 -15.12 10.72
N ASP A 332 12.40 -15.93 9.70
CA ASP A 332 13.52 -15.83 8.76
C ASP A 332 13.13 -14.95 7.58
N VAL A 333 13.66 -13.73 7.53
CA VAL A 333 13.30 -12.75 6.49
C VAL A 333 13.72 -13.20 5.09
N ASP A 334 14.84 -13.92 4.95
CA ASP A 334 15.28 -14.45 3.65
C ASP A 334 14.28 -15.50 3.12
N LYS A 335 13.70 -16.31 4.01
CA LYS A 335 12.63 -17.25 3.65
C LYS A 335 11.32 -16.53 3.35
N MET A 336 10.97 -15.46 4.08
CA MET A 336 9.82 -14.61 3.76
C MET A 336 9.93 -14.03 2.35
N VAL A 337 11.11 -13.52 1.99
CA VAL A 337 11.41 -13.00 0.65
C VAL A 337 11.21 -14.09 -0.40
N GLY A 338 11.86 -15.26 -0.23
CA GLY A 338 11.74 -16.38 -1.17
C GLY A 338 10.30 -16.92 -1.30
N ALA A 339 9.47 -16.78 -0.27
CA ALA A 339 8.06 -17.16 -0.32
C ALA A 339 7.22 -16.19 -1.19
N LEU A 340 7.62 -14.93 -1.27
CA LEU A 340 6.92 -13.91 -2.06
C LEU A 340 7.39 -13.92 -3.54
N GLU A 341 8.63 -14.25 -3.81
CA GLU A 341 9.19 -14.28 -5.17
C GLU A 341 8.45 -15.30 -6.06
N GLY A 342 7.77 -14.81 -7.11
CA GLY A 342 6.98 -15.63 -8.03
C GLY A 342 5.60 -16.04 -7.51
N TRP A 343 5.20 -15.62 -6.30
CA TRP A 343 3.91 -15.98 -5.75
C TRP A 343 2.76 -15.33 -6.51
N SER A 344 1.78 -16.17 -6.91
CA SER A 344 0.54 -15.75 -7.55
C SER A 344 -0.64 -16.09 -6.65
N PHE A 345 -1.58 -15.18 -6.53
CA PHE A 345 -2.74 -15.32 -5.66
C PHE A 345 -3.91 -14.46 -6.14
N GLU A 346 -5.10 -14.73 -5.59
CA GLU A 346 -6.27 -13.90 -5.81
C GLU A 346 -6.30 -12.77 -4.77
N GLY A 347 -6.43 -11.54 -5.25
CA GLY A 347 -6.65 -10.35 -4.44
C GLY A 347 -7.93 -9.65 -4.84
N VAL A 348 -8.23 -8.52 -4.21
CA VAL A 348 -9.44 -7.73 -4.49
C VAL A 348 -9.57 -7.38 -5.98
N LYS A 349 -8.47 -7.14 -6.67
CA LYS A 349 -8.43 -6.76 -8.10
C LYS A 349 -8.53 -7.96 -9.06
N GLY A 350 -8.50 -9.19 -8.56
CA GLY A 350 -8.35 -10.43 -9.31
C GLY A 350 -6.96 -11.02 -9.10
N LYS A 351 -6.46 -11.77 -10.10
CA LYS A 351 -5.16 -12.44 -10.00
C LYS A 351 -4.01 -11.44 -9.93
N LEU A 352 -3.19 -11.60 -8.92
CA LEU A 352 -1.97 -10.84 -8.65
C LEU A 352 -0.76 -11.77 -8.69
N THR A 353 0.39 -11.25 -9.12
CA THR A 353 1.66 -12.00 -9.11
C THR A 353 2.80 -11.09 -8.71
N VAL A 354 3.56 -11.49 -7.71
CA VAL A 354 4.84 -10.87 -7.38
C VAL A 354 5.89 -11.38 -8.34
N ARG A 355 6.39 -10.55 -9.25
CA ARG A 355 7.43 -10.96 -10.20
C ARG A 355 8.74 -11.22 -9.45
N ALA A 356 9.33 -12.39 -9.66
CA ALA A 356 10.54 -12.81 -8.93
C ALA A 356 11.77 -11.94 -9.24
N ASP A 357 11.89 -11.45 -10.48
CA ASP A 357 13.10 -10.77 -10.96
C ASP A 357 13.30 -9.38 -10.32
N ASP A 358 12.23 -8.69 -9.95
CA ASP A 358 12.30 -7.29 -9.51
C ASP A 358 11.22 -6.88 -8.51
N HIS A 359 10.39 -7.80 -8.06
CA HIS A 359 9.30 -7.59 -7.10
C HIS A 359 8.20 -6.62 -7.59
N ALA A 360 8.07 -6.44 -8.91
CA ALA A 360 6.91 -5.74 -9.46
C ALA A 360 5.64 -6.52 -9.14
N MET A 361 4.56 -5.82 -8.76
CA MET A 361 3.24 -6.43 -8.64
C MET A 361 2.55 -6.43 -10.01
N LEU A 362 2.46 -7.60 -10.63
CA LEU A 362 1.69 -7.79 -11.84
C LEU A 362 0.21 -7.91 -11.46
N GLN A 363 -0.61 -6.99 -11.94
CA GLN A 363 -1.99 -6.82 -11.50
C GLN A 363 -2.86 -6.21 -12.61
N PRO A 364 -4.18 -6.44 -12.61
CA PRO A 364 -5.08 -5.73 -13.50
C PRO A 364 -5.10 -4.24 -13.22
N MET A 365 -5.32 -3.45 -14.29
CA MET A 365 -5.63 -2.04 -14.24
C MET A 365 -6.94 -1.77 -14.96
N PHE A 366 -7.56 -0.63 -14.70
CA PHE A 366 -8.91 -0.36 -15.16
C PHE A 366 -9.00 0.97 -15.89
N GLN A 367 -9.83 1.01 -16.92
CA GLN A 367 -10.33 2.25 -17.49
C GLN A 367 -11.70 2.54 -16.89
N ALA A 368 -11.91 3.76 -16.45
CA ALA A 368 -13.17 4.21 -15.88
C ALA A 368 -13.67 5.48 -16.58
N LYS A 369 -14.97 5.70 -16.50
CA LYS A 369 -15.61 6.98 -16.79
C LYS A 369 -16.49 7.37 -15.59
N LEU A 370 -16.60 8.66 -15.35
CA LEU A 370 -17.54 9.19 -14.37
C LEU A 370 -18.85 9.53 -15.06
N THR A 371 -19.97 9.17 -14.41
CA THR A 371 -21.34 9.49 -14.82
C THR A 371 -22.09 10.14 -13.68
N GLY A 372 -23.15 10.86 -13.97
CA GLY A 372 -23.88 11.62 -12.97
C GLY A 372 -23.28 13.01 -12.71
N SER A 373 -23.66 13.63 -11.59
CA SER A 373 -23.18 14.96 -11.20
C SER A 373 -23.18 15.13 -9.69
N GLY A 374 -22.29 15.98 -9.16
CA GLY A 374 -22.18 16.24 -7.73
C GLY A 374 -21.96 14.94 -6.93
N ASP A 375 -22.65 14.82 -5.80
CA ASP A 375 -22.55 13.64 -4.91
C ASP A 375 -23.15 12.35 -5.51
N ALA A 376 -23.92 12.47 -6.60
CA ALA A 376 -24.47 11.33 -7.33
C ALA A 376 -23.54 10.80 -8.43
N MET A 377 -22.29 11.30 -8.51
CA MET A 377 -21.30 10.75 -9.43
C MET A 377 -20.98 9.29 -9.10
N THR A 378 -20.91 8.47 -10.16
CA THR A 378 -20.52 7.07 -10.10
C THR A 378 -19.44 6.78 -11.13
N ALA A 379 -18.55 5.84 -10.82
CA ALA A 379 -17.58 5.34 -11.77
C ALA A 379 -18.13 4.09 -12.46
N GLU A 380 -18.02 4.05 -13.78
CA GLU A 380 -18.36 2.91 -14.60
C GLU A 380 -17.08 2.31 -15.19
N LEU A 381 -17.00 0.97 -15.16
CA LEU A 381 -15.91 0.23 -15.78
C LEU A 381 -16.04 0.31 -17.30
N VAL A 382 -15.01 0.81 -17.96
CA VAL A 382 -14.92 0.86 -19.42
C VAL A 382 -14.18 -0.36 -19.96
N LYS A 383 -13.01 -0.66 -19.36
CA LYS A 383 -12.17 -1.80 -19.74
C LYS A 383 -11.33 -2.24 -18.55
N THR A 384 -11.14 -3.55 -18.43
CA THR A 384 -10.09 -4.15 -17.60
C THR A 384 -8.91 -4.47 -18.50
N LEU A 385 -7.73 -3.97 -18.13
CA LEU A 385 -6.46 -4.36 -18.75
C LEU A 385 -5.86 -5.49 -17.91
N THR A 386 -5.42 -6.53 -18.61
CA THR A 386 -4.77 -7.67 -17.96
C THR A 386 -3.42 -7.30 -17.37
N PRO A 387 -2.89 -8.07 -16.39
CA PRO A 387 -1.54 -7.85 -15.89
C PRO A 387 -0.48 -7.79 -16.99
N ASP A 388 -0.60 -8.60 -18.04
CA ASP A 388 0.35 -8.63 -19.14
C ASP A 388 0.28 -7.40 -20.05
N GLU A 389 -0.93 -6.84 -20.27
CA GLU A 389 -1.11 -5.61 -21.05
C GLU A 389 -0.45 -4.38 -20.40
N VAL A 390 -0.28 -4.40 -19.07
CA VAL A 390 0.28 -3.28 -18.31
C VAL A 390 1.58 -3.63 -17.57
N ALA A 391 2.18 -4.79 -17.89
CA ALA A 391 3.41 -5.22 -17.22
C ALA A 391 4.54 -4.22 -17.44
N PRO A 392 5.21 -3.75 -16.37
CA PRO A 392 6.41 -2.92 -16.52
C PRO A 392 7.58 -3.76 -17.07
N PRO A 393 8.55 -3.14 -17.75
CA PRO A 393 9.80 -3.79 -18.11
C PRO A 393 10.47 -4.37 -16.85
N VAL A 394 11.15 -5.51 -17.02
CA VAL A 394 11.94 -6.08 -15.92
C VAL A 394 13.11 -5.17 -15.60
N VAL A 395 13.30 -4.87 -14.33
CA VAL A 395 14.42 -4.09 -13.82
C VAL A 395 15.35 -5.03 -13.07
N ALA A 396 16.65 -5.04 -13.42
CA ALA A 396 17.60 -5.88 -12.71
C ALA A 396 17.64 -5.52 -11.21
N MET A 397 17.50 -6.55 -10.36
CA MET A 397 17.57 -6.39 -8.90
C MET A 397 18.94 -5.80 -8.53
N LYS A 398 18.92 -4.73 -7.75
CA LYS A 398 20.12 -4.13 -7.19
C LYS A 398 20.40 -4.79 -5.84
N GLY A 399 21.61 -5.22 -5.61
CA GLY A 399 22.23 -5.91 -4.48
C GLY A 399 21.54 -6.04 -3.15
#